data_e16cb844b7efffbc96b5817512bfe268
#
_entry.id   e16cb844b7efffbc96b5817512bfe268
#
_cell.length_a   1.000
_cell.length_b   1.000
_cell.length_c   1.000
_cell.angle_alpha   90.00
_cell.angle_beta   90.00
_cell.angle_gamma   90.00
#
_symmetry.space_group_name_H-M   'P 1'
#
loop_
_entity.id
_entity.type
_entity.pdbx_description
1 polymer ?
#
loop_
_entity_poly.entity_id
_entity_poly.type
_entity_poly.pdbx_seq_one_letter_code
_entity_poly.pdbx_strand_id
1 'polypeptide(L)'
;MAGGALAVAPAVLAGTTVPARFPAAGELTRAAVVRVAPASSARVVRRLSRFRPDHQFQIVLAVGSRRDRNGAMWFRLSLPGKPNGARGWVRADAVEVRPVVNRIVVRLGERQLEVRRVRDGELLLSTTVAVGAPGSATPLGRDFYVQSAFVPTDPFFGSFALETTAYARVSDWPTSVVGIHGTNQPELLGEAVSHGCVRVANDVAARLRRLAPLGTPIDIVRR
;
A
#
# COMPACT_ATOMS: atom_id res chain seq x y z
N MET A 1 3.73 -17.27 60.35
CA MET A 1 3.03 -17.08 59.07
C MET A 1 3.73 -16.00 58.28
N ALA A 2 4.55 -16.39 57.29
CA ALA A 2 5.34 -15.46 56.49
C ALA A 2 4.60 -15.25 55.16
N GLY A 3 4.10 -14.03 54.94
CA GLY A 3 3.47 -13.63 53.69
C GLY A 3 4.52 -13.29 52.65
N GLY A 4 4.66 -14.15 51.62
CA GLY A 4 5.52 -13.87 50.46
C GLY A 4 4.87 -12.86 49.52
N ALA A 5 5.48 -11.69 49.36
CA ALA A 5 5.13 -10.73 48.36
C ALA A 5 5.59 -11.24 46.99
N LEU A 6 4.62 -11.53 46.09
CA LEU A 6 4.88 -11.79 44.68
C LEU A 6 5.34 -10.48 44.00
N ALA A 7 6.61 -10.41 43.66
CA ALA A 7 7.13 -9.34 42.81
C ALA A 7 6.61 -9.51 41.41
N VAL A 8 5.73 -8.63 40.97
CA VAL A 8 5.31 -8.51 39.57
C VAL A 8 6.49 -7.92 38.79
N ALA A 9 7.13 -8.75 37.98
CA ALA A 9 8.15 -8.28 37.03
C ALA A 9 7.54 -7.26 36.08
N PRO A 10 8.23 -6.13 35.77
CA PRO A 10 7.73 -5.17 34.81
C PRO A 10 7.67 -5.83 33.42
N ALA A 11 6.50 -5.76 32.76
CA ALA A 11 6.35 -6.16 31.37
C ALA A 11 7.36 -5.37 30.51
N VAL A 12 8.32 -6.07 29.95
CA VAL A 12 9.22 -5.50 28.94
C VAL A 12 8.34 -5.05 27.79
N LEU A 13 8.15 -3.76 27.65
CA LEU A 13 7.52 -3.17 26.46
C LEU A 13 8.35 -3.59 25.25
N ALA A 14 7.78 -4.47 24.41
CA ALA A 14 8.40 -4.85 23.15
C ALA A 14 8.75 -3.58 22.40
N GLY A 15 10.04 -3.26 22.30
CA GLY A 15 10.52 -2.05 21.63
C GLY A 15 10.05 -2.06 20.18
N THR A 16 9.50 -0.95 19.71
CA THR A 16 9.07 -0.80 18.31
C THR A 16 10.26 -1.08 17.40
N THR A 17 10.22 -2.19 16.68
CA THR A 17 11.29 -2.57 15.75
C THR A 17 11.29 -1.62 14.56
N VAL A 18 12.36 -0.84 14.39
CA VAL A 18 12.55 0.00 13.22
C VAL A 18 13.08 -0.87 12.08
N PRO A 19 12.44 -0.90 10.92
CA PRO A 19 12.93 -1.68 9.78
C PRO A 19 14.30 -1.15 9.33
N ALA A 20 15.19 -2.06 8.96
CA ALA A 20 16.54 -1.71 8.49
C ALA A 20 16.49 -0.94 7.14
N ARG A 21 15.39 -1.08 6.38
CA ARG A 21 15.18 -0.45 5.07
C ARG A 21 13.74 0.01 4.91
N PHE A 22 13.56 1.09 4.13
CA PHE A 22 12.26 1.57 3.67
C PHE A 22 12.13 1.42 2.14
N PRO A 23 10.90 1.25 1.62
CA PRO A 23 9.63 1.21 2.36
C PRO A 23 9.45 -0.10 3.16
N ALA A 24 8.59 -0.03 4.18
CA ALA A 24 8.17 -1.18 4.97
C ALA A 24 6.65 -1.23 5.06
N ALA A 25 6.07 -2.41 4.83
CA ALA A 25 4.64 -2.63 5.00
C ALA A 25 4.30 -2.72 6.48
N GLY A 26 3.09 -2.32 6.86
CA GLY A 26 2.65 -2.44 8.25
C GLY A 26 1.14 -2.50 8.38
N GLU A 27 0.74 -2.80 9.61
CA GLU A 27 -0.65 -2.78 10.06
C GLU A 27 -0.79 -1.85 11.25
N LEU A 28 -1.91 -1.15 11.36
CA LEU A 28 -2.19 -0.38 12.56
C LEU A 28 -2.58 -1.33 13.69
N THR A 29 -1.89 -1.24 14.81
CA THR A 29 -2.23 -1.98 16.04
C THR A 29 -3.37 -1.31 16.82
N ARG A 30 -3.57 0.00 16.59
CA ARG A 30 -4.61 0.84 17.17
C ARG A 30 -4.90 2.03 16.25
N ALA A 31 -5.93 2.80 16.54
CA ALA A 31 -6.17 4.06 15.84
C ALA A 31 -4.94 4.99 15.96
N ALA A 32 -4.59 5.65 14.84
CA ALA A 32 -3.41 6.49 14.75
C ALA A 32 -3.74 7.91 14.30
N VAL A 33 -3.10 8.89 14.94
CA VAL A 33 -3.17 10.30 14.56
C VAL A 33 -2.01 10.63 13.64
N VAL A 34 -2.33 11.01 12.40
CA VAL A 34 -1.34 11.41 11.40
C VAL A 34 -1.08 12.91 11.50
N ARG A 35 0.19 13.30 11.52
CA ARG A 35 0.63 14.68 11.68
C ARG A 35 1.54 15.14 10.54
N VAL A 36 1.65 16.46 10.35
CA VAL A 36 2.54 17.07 9.33
C VAL A 36 4.02 16.89 9.65
N ALA A 37 4.38 16.71 10.93
CA ALA A 37 5.75 16.56 11.41
C ALA A 37 5.81 15.52 12.54
N PRO A 38 6.99 14.93 12.83
CA PRO A 38 7.17 13.94 13.88
C PRO A 38 7.24 14.64 15.26
N ALA A 39 6.13 15.20 15.70
CA ALA A 39 5.98 15.84 17.00
C ALA A 39 4.53 15.78 17.49
N SER A 40 4.31 15.56 18.79
CA SER A 40 2.97 15.46 19.37
C SER A 40 2.18 16.77 19.29
N SER A 41 2.85 17.93 19.24
CA SER A 41 2.27 19.23 19.03
C SER A 41 1.99 19.60 17.56
N ALA A 42 2.52 18.82 16.59
CA ALA A 42 2.35 19.13 15.17
C ALA A 42 0.87 18.99 14.74
N ARG A 43 0.46 19.81 13.77
CA ARG A 43 -0.89 19.83 13.22
C ARG A 43 -1.32 18.45 12.72
N VAL A 44 -2.52 18.06 13.06
CA VAL A 44 -3.15 16.80 12.61
C VAL A 44 -3.57 16.94 11.14
N VAL A 45 -3.20 15.96 10.32
CA VAL A 45 -3.59 15.85 8.90
C VAL A 45 -4.77 14.92 8.72
N ARG A 46 -4.73 13.79 9.48
CA ARG A 46 -5.71 12.70 9.35
C ARG A 46 -5.75 11.86 10.61
N ARG A 47 -6.85 11.15 10.79
CA ARG A 47 -6.95 10.05 11.75
C ARG A 47 -7.17 8.75 10.95
N LEU A 48 -6.45 7.71 11.31
CA LEU A 48 -6.61 6.38 10.72
C LEU A 48 -7.19 5.44 11.78
N SER A 49 -8.21 4.70 11.43
CA SER A 49 -8.73 3.60 12.25
C SER A 49 -7.84 2.37 12.12
N ARG A 50 -7.85 1.50 13.13
CA ARG A 50 -7.21 0.18 13.06
C ARG A 50 -7.81 -0.69 11.96
N PHE A 51 -9.11 -0.57 11.75
CA PHE A 51 -9.85 -1.30 10.73
C PHE A 51 -10.37 -0.34 9.65
N ARG A 52 -10.42 -0.83 8.43
CA ARG A 52 -11.11 -0.22 7.29
C ARG A 52 -12.64 -0.38 7.47
N PRO A 53 -13.45 0.34 6.66
CA PRO A 53 -14.92 0.16 6.67
C PRO A 53 -15.40 -1.26 6.35
N ASP A 54 -14.58 -2.04 5.62
CA ASP A 54 -14.82 -3.45 5.29
C ASP A 54 -14.36 -4.42 6.39
N HIS A 55 -14.06 -3.92 7.58
CA HIS A 55 -13.57 -4.65 8.76
C HIS A 55 -12.20 -5.32 8.60
N GLN A 56 -11.51 -5.12 7.49
CA GLN A 56 -10.12 -5.56 7.31
C GLN A 56 -9.16 -4.65 8.06
N PHE A 57 -7.99 -5.16 8.42
CA PHE A 57 -6.94 -4.34 9.03
C PHE A 57 -6.52 -3.20 8.11
N GLN A 58 -6.27 -2.03 8.69
CA GLN A 58 -5.71 -0.90 7.96
C GLN A 58 -4.24 -1.15 7.66
N ILE A 59 -3.96 -1.54 6.42
CA ILE A 59 -2.60 -1.66 5.91
C ILE A 59 -2.03 -0.25 5.70
N VAL A 60 -0.74 -0.08 5.98
CA VAL A 60 0.02 1.15 5.78
C VAL A 60 1.38 0.85 5.15
N LEU A 61 1.95 1.85 4.48
CA LEU A 61 3.31 1.79 3.95
C LEU A 61 4.15 2.87 4.63
N ALA A 62 5.09 2.46 5.46
CA ALA A 62 6.09 3.35 6.03
C ALA A 62 7.19 3.61 4.99
N VAL A 63 7.48 4.87 4.72
CA VAL A 63 8.47 5.32 3.73
C VAL A 63 9.67 6.01 4.37
N GLY A 64 9.74 6.02 5.67
CA GLY A 64 10.85 6.56 6.45
C GLY A 64 10.54 6.61 7.94
N SER A 65 11.54 6.91 8.74
CA SER A 65 11.41 7.08 10.19
C SER A 65 12.19 8.28 10.69
N ARG A 66 11.80 8.79 11.86
CA ARG A 66 12.52 9.85 12.56
C ARG A 66 12.23 9.78 14.06
N ARG A 67 13.23 10.12 14.89
CA ARG A 67 13.02 10.40 16.32
C ARG A 67 12.66 11.88 16.50
N ASP A 68 11.72 12.15 17.39
CA ASP A 68 11.44 13.51 17.82
C ASP A 68 12.46 13.96 18.89
N ARG A 69 12.30 15.22 19.36
CA ARG A 69 13.21 15.81 20.38
C ARG A 69 13.21 15.05 21.71
N ASN A 70 12.15 14.29 21.99
CA ASN A 70 12.00 13.49 23.21
C ASN A 70 12.44 12.03 22.99
N GLY A 71 13.09 11.71 21.87
CA GLY A 71 13.56 10.37 21.53
C GLY A 71 12.48 9.42 21.01
N ALA A 72 11.21 9.83 20.95
CA ALA A 72 10.13 9.00 20.47
C ALA A 72 10.23 8.74 18.96
N MET A 73 10.05 7.50 18.54
CA MET A 73 10.12 7.09 17.14
C MET A 73 8.82 7.38 16.42
N TRP A 74 8.93 7.89 15.20
CA TRP A 74 7.85 8.18 14.28
C TRP A 74 8.11 7.54 12.92
N PHE A 75 7.06 7.01 12.29
CA PHE A 75 7.09 6.58 10.90
C PHE A 75 6.42 7.60 9.99
N ARG A 76 7.03 7.87 8.84
CA ARG A 76 6.41 8.63 7.76
C ARG A 76 5.65 7.67 6.88
N LEU A 77 4.33 7.77 6.84
CA LEU A 77 3.48 6.91 6.04
C LEU A 77 3.16 7.53 4.69
N SER A 78 3.07 6.70 3.64
CA SER A 78 2.25 6.97 2.48
C SER A 78 0.79 6.79 2.88
N LEU A 79 -0.06 7.80 2.65
CA LEU A 79 -1.43 7.78 3.14
C LEU A 79 -2.39 7.27 2.06
N PRO A 80 -3.34 6.38 2.42
CA PRO A 80 -4.41 5.99 1.50
C PRO A 80 -5.37 7.16 1.28
N GLY A 81 -6.09 7.13 0.16
CA GLY A 81 -7.11 8.16 -0.13
C GLY A 81 -6.57 9.40 -0.82
N LYS A 82 -7.51 10.27 -1.16
CA LYS A 82 -7.20 11.55 -1.82
C LYS A 82 -6.63 12.58 -0.84
N PRO A 83 -5.72 13.46 -1.32
CA PRO A 83 -5.06 13.44 -2.62
C PRO A 83 -4.01 12.34 -2.72
N ASN A 84 -3.77 11.82 -3.92
CA ASN A 84 -2.68 10.87 -4.20
C ASN A 84 -1.33 11.43 -3.74
N GLY A 85 -0.46 10.57 -3.19
CA GLY A 85 0.87 10.95 -2.74
C GLY A 85 0.90 11.70 -1.40
N ALA A 86 -0.25 11.85 -0.72
CA ALA A 86 -0.29 12.42 0.62
C ALA A 86 0.59 11.61 1.58
N ARG A 87 1.30 12.32 2.47
CA ARG A 87 2.18 11.71 3.48
C ARG A 87 1.99 12.36 4.84
N GLY A 88 2.30 11.61 5.89
CA GLY A 88 2.24 12.13 7.24
C GLY A 88 2.95 11.24 8.24
N TRP A 89 3.09 11.74 9.45
CA TRP A 89 3.85 11.10 10.52
C TRP A 89 2.92 10.52 11.57
N VAL A 90 3.18 9.29 11.97
CA VAL A 90 2.50 8.59 13.08
C VAL A 90 3.50 8.11 14.10
N ARG A 91 3.07 7.95 15.36
CA ARG A 91 3.84 7.28 16.37
C ARG A 91 4.14 5.85 15.95
N ALA A 92 5.40 5.44 16.04
CA ALA A 92 5.82 4.11 15.61
C ALA A 92 5.17 2.99 16.46
N ASP A 93 4.83 3.27 17.72
CA ASP A 93 4.13 2.34 18.62
C ASP A 93 2.67 2.03 18.21
N ALA A 94 2.13 2.73 17.21
CA ALA A 94 0.81 2.45 16.63
C ALA A 94 0.85 1.58 15.37
N VAL A 95 2.06 1.17 14.93
CA VAL A 95 2.25 0.44 13.66
C VAL A 95 3.18 -0.73 13.88
N GLU A 96 2.74 -1.92 13.54
CA GLU A 96 3.60 -3.08 13.38
C GLU A 96 4.08 -3.12 11.94
N VAL A 97 5.42 -3.11 11.72
CA VAL A 97 6.03 -3.05 10.39
C VAL A 97 6.81 -4.31 10.06
N ARG A 98 6.79 -4.69 8.78
CA ARG A 98 7.57 -5.78 8.20
C ARG A 98 8.28 -5.35 6.92
N PRO A 99 9.44 -5.92 6.59
CA PRO A 99 10.11 -5.63 5.32
C PRO A 99 9.21 -5.93 4.12
N VAL A 100 9.25 -5.08 3.10
CA VAL A 100 8.68 -5.40 1.79
C VAL A 100 9.70 -6.22 0.99
N VAL A 101 9.22 -7.23 0.28
CA VAL A 101 10.06 -8.12 -0.52
C VAL A 101 10.11 -7.64 -1.97
N ASN A 102 8.97 -7.27 -2.52
CA ASN A 102 8.79 -6.89 -3.92
C ASN A 102 8.19 -5.50 -4.07
N ARG A 103 8.34 -4.94 -5.26
CA ARG A 103 7.72 -3.69 -5.70
C ARG A 103 7.08 -3.90 -7.07
N ILE A 104 5.90 -3.34 -7.28
CA ILE A 104 5.28 -3.23 -8.61
C ILE A 104 5.71 -1.89 -9.22
N VAL A 105 6.08 -1.91 -10.50
CA VAL A 105 6.30 -0.72 -11.32
C VAL A 105 5.39 -0.80 -12.54
N VAL A 106 4.51 0.19 -12.72
CA VAL A 106 3.66 0.32 -13.90
C VAL A 106 4.21 1.45 -14.77
N ARG A 107 4.65 1.12 -15.98
CA ARG A 107 5.18 2.06 -16.98
C ARG A 107 4.06 2.37 -17.98
N LEU A 108 3.41 3.52 -17.81
CA LEU A 108 2.21 3.84 -18.60
C LEU A 108 2.51 4.02 -20.08
N GLY A 109 3.64 4.62 -20.42
CA GLY A 109 4.04 4.83 -21.82
C GLY A 109 4.38 3.55 -22.56
N GLU A 110 4.90 2.56 -21.85
CA GLU A 110 5.30 1.25 -22.38
C GLU A 110 4.16 0.23 -22.30
N ARG A 111 3.05 0.56 -21.63
CA ARG A 111 1.97 -0.40 -21.32
C ARG A 111 2.49 -1.65 -20.62
N GLN A 112 3.37 -1.47 -19.66
CA GLN A 112 4.07 -2.58 -19.01
C GLN A 112 3.92 -2.51 -17.49
N LEU A 113 3.76 -3.68 -16.87
CA LEU A 113 3.86 -3.89 -15.44
C LEU A 113 5.03 -4.81 -15.16
N GLU A 114 5.87 -4.40 -14.22
CA GLU A 114 6.98 -5.17 -13.71
C GLU A 114 6.79 -5.46 -12.22
N VAL A 115 7.20 -6.63 -11.76
CA VAL A 115 7.42 -6.92 -10.34
C VAL A 115 8.91 -7.12 -10.15
N ARG A 116 9.50 -6.31 -9.28
CA ARG A 116 10.93 -6.33 -8.96
C ARG A 116 11.15 -6.65 -7.49
N ARG A 117 12.19 -7.44 -7.22
CA ARG A 117 12.64 -7.69 -5.84
C ARG A 117 13.31 -6.42 -5.29
N VAL A 118 12.93 -6.01 -4.08
CA VAL A 118 13.41 -4.74 -3.50
C VAL A 118 14.90 -4.77 -3.15
N ARG A 119 15.44 -5.92 -2.71
CA ARG A 119 16.82 -6.01 -2.21
C ARG A 119 17.89 -5.81 -3.29
N ASP A 120 17.62 -6.26 -4.52
CA ASP A 120 18.61 -6.36 -5.61
C ASP A 120 18.06 -5.85 -6.96
N GLY A 121 16.77 -5.49 -7.04
CA GLY A 121 16.14 -5.01 -8.26
C GLY A 121 15.82 -6.10 -9.29
N GLU A 122 16.03 -7.38 -8.96
CA GLU A 122 15.75 -8.50 -9.86
C GLU A 122 14.34 -8.45 -10.42
N LEU A 123 14.20 -8.64 -11.73
CA LEU A 123 12.93 -8.72 -12.43
C LEU A 123 12.30 -10.10 -12.23
N LEU A 124 11.21 -10.16 -11.48
CA LEU A 124 10.48 -11.40 -11.18
C LEU A 124 9.32 -11.67 -12.13
N LEU A 125 8.77 -10.60 -12.70
CA LEU A 125 7.67 -10.66 -13.66
C LEU A 125 7.68 -9.39 -14.50
N SER A 126 7.41 -9.54 -15.80
CA SER A 126 7.12 -8.46 -16.73
C SER A 126 5.93 -8.88 -17.60
N THR A 127 5.00 -7.95 -17.84
CA THR A 127 3.80 -8.23 -18.63
C THR A 127 3.25 -6.97 -19.28
N THR A 128 2.62 -7.15 -20.43
CA THR A 128 1.83 -6.10 -21.08
C THR A 128 0.52 -5.88 -20.33
N VAL A 129 0.07 -4.63 -20.20
CA VAL A 129 -1.12 -4.23 -19.45
C VAL A 129 -1.99 -3.27 -20.25
N ALA A 130 -3.31 -3.30 -20.00
CA ALA A 130 -4.16 -2.18 -20.38
C ALA A 130 -4.22 -1.17 -19.23
N VAL A 131 -4.27 0.11 -19.58
CA VAL A 131 -4.26 1.23 -18.61
C VAL A 131 -5.42 2.19 -18.88
N GLY A 132 -5.56 3.22 -18.07
CA GLY A 132 -6.61 4.25 -18.20
C GLY A 132 -6.57 4.97 -19.53
N ALA A 133 -7.76 5.13 -20.16
CA ALA A 133 -7.96 5.88 -21.38
C ALA A 133 -7.65 7.39 -21.19
N PRO A 134 -7.41 8.14 -22.27
CA PRO A 134 -7.42 9.61 -22.21
C PRO A 134 -8.72 10.11 -21.55
N GLY A 135 -8.62 11.00 -20.56
CA GLY A 135 -9.76 11.44 -19.74
C GLY A 135 -10.02 10.62 -18.48
N SER A 136 -9.63 9.36 -18.45
CA SER A 136 -9.70 8.47 -17.28
C SER A 136 -8.34 7.84 -16.94
N ALA A 137 -7.27 8.60 -17.10
CA ALA A 137 -5.90 8.12 -17.00
C ALA A 137 -5.58 7.47 -15.65
N THR A 138 -4.84 6.37 -15.69
CA THR A 138 -4.18 5.81 -14.50
C THR A 138 -3.25 6.88 -13.91
N PRO A 139 -3.36 7.21 -12.61
CA PRO A 139 -2.62 8.31 -12.01
C PRO A 139 -1.14 8.00 -11.86
N LEU A 140 -0.29 8.99 -12.13
CA LEU A 140 1.13 8.91 -11.80
C LEU A 140 1.35 9.08 -10.29
N GLY A 141 2.33 8.39 -9.75
CA GLY A 141 2.75 8.52 -8.36
C GLY A 141 3.70 7.42 -7.93
N ARG A 142 4.27 7.61 -6.75
CA ARG A 142 5.17 6.64 -6.12
C ARG A 142 4.70 6.29 -4.72
N ASP A 143 5.09 5.09 -4.27
CA ASP A 143 4.74 4.56 -2.97
C ASP A 143 3.23 4.45 -2.73
N PHE A 144 2.43 4.27 -3.79
CA PHE A 144 1.14 3.60 -3.65
C PHE A 144 1.40 2.19 -3.13
N TYR A 145 0.39 1.51 -2.62
CA TYR A 145 0.58 0.14 -2.14
C TYR A 145 -0.71 -0.67 -2.28
N VAL A 146 -0.55 -1.99 -2.22
CA VAL A 146 -1.66 -2.95 -2.19
C VAL A 146 -2.34 -2.84 -0.83
N GLN A 147 -3.59 -2.39 -0.79
CA GLN A 147 -4.36 -2.27 0.46
C GLN A 147 -5.36 -3.40 0.67
N SER A 148 -5.80 -4.07 -0.40
CA SER A 148 -6.69 -5.23 -0.36
C SER A 148 -6.43 -6.15 -1.54
N ALA A 149 -6.82 -7.41 -1.41
CA ALA A 149 -6.67 -8.43 -2.45
C ALA A 149 -7.80 -9.44 -2.34
N PHE A 150 -8.45 -9.77 -3.45
CA PHE A 150 -9.62 -10.64 -3.48
C PHE A 150 -9.83 -11.32 -4.82
N VAL A 151 -10.68 -12.35 -4.82
CA VAL A 151 -11.20 -12.97 -6.04
C VAL A 151 -12.50 -12.25 -6.39
N PRO A 152 -12.55 -11.57 -7.56
CA PRO A 152 -13.76 -10.88 -7.98
C PRO A 152 -14.89 -11.87 -8.29
N THR A 153 -16.14 -11.44 -8.05
CA THR A 153 -17.33 -12.19 -8.47
C THR A 153 -17.78 -11.83 -9.89
N ASP A 154 -17.46 -10.61 -10.34
CA ASP A 154 -17.73 -10.17 -11.71
C ASP A 154 -16.58 -10.60 -12.64
N PRO A 155 -16.85 -11.40 -13.68
CA PRO A 155 -15.86 -11.86 -14.65
C PRO A 155 -15.07 -10.75 -15.35
N PHE A 156 -15.63 -9.53 -15.43
CA PHE A 156 -14.96 -8.37 -15.98
C PHE A 156 -13.60 -8.10 -15.31
N PHE A 157 -13.47 -8.37 -14.01
CA PHE A 157 -12.24 -8.18 -13.25
C PHE A 157 -11.31 -9.39 -13.27
N GLY A 158 -11.65 -10.43 -14.03
CA GLY A 158 -10.85 -11.63 -14.21
C GLY A 158 -10.70 -12.48 -12.95
N SER A 159 -9.59 -13.22 -12.86
CA SER A 159 -9.38 -14.26 -11.86
C SER A 159 -8.95 -13.77 -10.49
N PHE A 160 -8.39 -12.56 -10.38
CA PHE A 160 -7.87 -11.99 -9.14
C PHE A 160 -7.69 -10.48 -9.26
N ALA A 161 -7.88 -9.76 -8.15
CA ALA A 161 -7.74 -8.32 -8.08
C ALA A 161 -6.94 -7.87 -6.85
N LEU A 162 -6.11 -6.86 -7.06
CA LEU A 162 -5.43 -6.07 -6.05
C LEU A 162 -6.07 -4.67 -6.02
N GLU A 163 -6.58 -4.26 -4.89
CA GLU A 163 -6.99 -2.88 -4.65
C GLU A 163 -5.79 -2.07 -4.17
N THR A 164 -5.56 -0.92 -4.79
CA THR A 164 -4.41 -0.07 -4.47
C THR A 164 -4.84 1.18 -3.70
N THR A 165 -3.87 1.93 -3.19
CA THR A 165 -4.12 3.25 -2.58
C THR A 165 -4.07 4.39 -3.59
N ALA A 166 -3.97 4.11 -4.89
CA ALA A 166 -4.05 5.09 -5.96
C ALA A 166 -5.53 5.39 -6.31
N TYR A 167 -5.82 6.64 -6.64
CA TYR A 167 -7.17 7.10 -7.02
C TYR A 167 -7.13 7.76 -8.40
N ALA A 168 -7.93 7.24 -9.32
CA ALA A 168 -8.13 7.87 -10.62
C ALA A 168 -8.94 9.17 -10.48
N ARG A 169 -8.86 10.03 -11.49
CA ARG A 169 -9.62 11.30 -11.52
C ARG A 169 -11.07 11.14 -11.95
N VAL A 170 -11.45 9.98 -12.45
CA VAL A 170 -12.77 9.76 -13.06
C VAL A 170 -13.87 9.82 -12.04
N SER A 171 -14.93 10.57 -12.37
CA SER A 171 -16.09 10.79 -11.54
C SER A 171 -17.17 9.71 -11.65
N ASP A 172 -17.18 8.94 -12.74
CA ASP A 172 -18.31 8.09 -13.10
C ASP A 172 -18.26 6.66 -12.53
N TRP A 173 -17.15 6.32 -11.87
CA TRP A 173 -17.01 5.04 -11.16
C TRP A 173 -17.16 5.23 -9.66
N PRO A 174 -17.95 4.41 -8.96
CA PRO A 174 -18.34 4.65 -7.56
C PRO A 174 -17.17 4.87 -6.59
N THR A 175 -16.02 4.25 -6.81
CA THR A 175 -14.90 4.30 -5.87
C THR A 175 -13.70 5.11 -6.32
N SER A 176 -13.51 5.34 -7.61
CA SER A 176 -12.27 5.92 -8.20
C SER A 176 -10.97 5.22 -7.78
N VAL A 177 -11.03 4.12 -7.03
CA VAL A 177 -9.84 3.37 -6.61
C VAL A 177 -9.26 2.63 -7.80
N VAL A 178 -7.95 2.74 -7.98
CA VAL A 178 -7.24 2.00 -9.02
C VAL A 178 -6.99 0.57 -8.56
N GLY A 179 -7.55 -0.39 -9.31
CA GLY A 179 -7.22 -1.80 -9.16
C GLY A 179 -6.13 -2.25 -10.14
N ILE A 180 -5.42 -3.32 -9.77
CA ILE A 180 -4.65 -4.15 -10.71
C ILE A 180 -5.35 -5.49 -10.72
N HIS A 181 -5.95 -5.89 -11.87
CA HIS A 181 -6.83 -7.05 -11.92
C HIS A 181 -6.73 -7.80 -13.25
N GLY A 182 -7.20 -9.03 -13.27
CA GLY A 182 -7.37 -9.81 -14.50
C GLY A 182 -8.39 -9.17 -15.46
N THR A 183 -8.69 -9.83 -16.55
CA THR A 183 -9.66 -9.33 -17.52
C THR A 183 -10.36 -10.47 -18.26
N ASN A 184 -11.60 -10.23 -18.69
CA ASN A 184 -12.31 -11.06 -19.66
C ASN A 184 -12.14 -10.57 -21.11
N GLN A 185 -11.31 -9.51 -21.32
CA GLN A 185 -11.01 -8.91 -22.62
C GLN A 185 -9.47 -8.88 -22.82
N PRO A 186 -8.81 -10.04 -22.95
CA PRO A 186 -7.34 -10.11 -23.08
C PRO A 186 -6.80 -9.46 -24.35
N GLU A 187 -7.62 -9.33 -25.40
CA GLU A 187 -7.30 -8.64 -26.66
C GLU A 187 -7.03 -7.14 -26.49
N LEU A 188 -7.51 -6.54 -25.39
CA LEU A 188 -7.29 -5.12 -25.08
C LEU A 188 -6.00 -4.86 -24.30
N LEU A 189 -5.22 -5.89 -23.96
CA LEU A 189 -3.92 -5.70 -23.32
C LEU A 189 -2.95 -4.97 -24.27
N GLY A 190 -2.28 -3.95 -23.76
CA GLY A 190 -1.46 -3.03 -24.54
C GLY A 190 -2.15 -1.70 -24.84
N GLU A 191 -3.45 -1.59 -24.58
CA GLU A 191 -4.26 -0.43 -24.93
C GLU A 191 -4.52 0.50 -23.73
N ALA A 192 -4.92 1.74 -24.04
CA ALA A 192 -5.37 2.73 -23.05
C ALA A 192 -6.90 2.83 -23.10
N VAL A 193 -7.59 1.91 -22.41
CA VAL A 193 -9.05 1.70 -22.56
C VAL A 193 -9.79 1.62 -21.22
N SER A 194 -9.08 1.57 -20.08
CA SER A 194 -9.76 1.42 -18.79
C SER A 194 -10.19 2.76 -18.18
N HIS A 195 -10.97 2.70 -17.10
CA HIS A 195 -11.36 3.86 -16.30
C HIS A 195 -10.31 4.21 -15.20
N GLY A 196 -9.04 3.82 -15.43
CA GLY A 196 -7.92 4.10 -14.54
C GLY A 196 -7.28 2.85 -13.92
N CYS A 197 -7.96 1.71 -13.92
CA CYS A 197 -7.39 0.43 -13.48
C CYS A 197 -6.30 -0.07 -14.44
N VAL A 198 -5.42 -0.92 -13.93
CA VAL A 198 -4.41 -1.64 -14.69
C VAL A 198 -4.91 -3.07 -14.89
N ARG A 199 -5.16 -3.46 -16.16
CA ARG A 199 -5.61 -4.82 -16.50
C ARG A 199 -4.42 -5.68 -16.90
N VAL A 200 -4.38 -6.90 -16.40
CA VAL A 200 -3.36 -7.91 -16.71
C VAL A 200 -4.03 -9.19 -17.21
N ALA A 201 -3.28 -10.09 -17.84
CA ALA A 201 -3.77 -11.43 -18.16
C ALA A 201 -4.13 -12.20 -16.87
N ASN A 202 -5.09 -13.13 -16.93
CA ASN A 202 -5.61 -13.83 -15.75
C ASN A 202 -4.58 -14.74 -15.07
N ASP A 203 -3.68 -15.34 -15.81
CA ASP A 203 -2.55 -16.12 -15.27
C ASP A 203 -1.56 -15.22 -14.53
N VAL A 204 -1.31 -14.00 -15.05
CA VAL A 204 -0.52 -12.96 -14.39
C VAL A 204 -1.19 -12.49 -13.10
N ALA A 205 -2.51 -12.22 -13.14
CA ALA A 205 -3.28 -11.85 -11.95
C ALA A 205 -3.14 -12.91 -10.84
N ALA A 206 -3.23 -14.19 -11.19
CA ALA A 206 -3.02 -15.30 -10.26
C ALA A 206 -1.59 -15.35 -9.70
N ARG A 207 -0.56 -14.99 -10.48
CA ARG A 207 0.83 -14.88 -10.00
C ARG A 207 1.02 -13.69 -9.06
N LEU A 208 0.36 -12.56 -9.32
CA LEU A 208 0.41 -11.38 -8.46
C LEU A 208 -0.10 -11.66 -7.05
N ARG A 209 -1.01 -12.61 -6.87
CA ARG A 209 -1.46 -13.08 -5.55
C ARG A 209 -0.29 -13.45 -4.62
N ARG A 210 0.78 -14.04 -5.16
CA ARG A 210 1.97 -14.45 -4.41
C ARG A 210 3.07 -13.39 -4.41
N LEU A 211 3.22 -12.69 -5.53
CA LEU A 211 4.31 -11.73 -5.72
C LEU A 211 4.04 -10.36 -5.08
N ALA A 212 2.77 -10.01 -4.83
CA ALA A 212 2.34 -8.70 -4.34
C ALA A 212 1.41 -8.81 -3.13
N PRO A 213 1.88 -9.29 -1.97
CA PRO A 213 1.08 -9.33 -0.74
C PRO A 213 0.69 -7.90 -0.30
N LEU A 214 -0.25 -7.81 0.66
CA LEU A 214 -0.69 -6.53 1.22
C LEU A 214 0.50 -5.69 1.69
N GLY A 215 0.47 -4.40 1.36
CA GLY A 215 1.56 -3.46 1.64
C GLY A 215 2.68 -3.45 0.59
N THR A 216 2.60 -4.28 -0.47
CA THR A 216 3.55 -4.19 -1.59
C THR A 216 3.50 -2.80 -2.22
N PRO A 217 4.62 -2.05 -2.25
CA PRO A 217 4.67 -0.73 -2.87
C PRO A 217 4.49 -0.79 -4.37
N ILE A 218 3.85 0.25 -4.90
CA ILE A 218 3.51 0.41 -6.32
C ILE A 218 3.96 1.79 -6.77
N ASP A 219 4.79 1.82 -7.81
CA ASP A 219 5.14 3.03 -8.53
C ASP A 219 4.43 3.03 -9.89
N ILE A 220 3.72 4.09 -10.20
CA ILE A 220 3.09 4.31 -11.49
C ILE A 220 3.83 5.48 -12.12
N VAL A 221 4.58 5.19 -13.18
CA VAL A 221 5.50 6.13 -13.82
C VAL A 221 5.18 6.27 -15.31
N ARG A 222 5.68 7.35 -15.91
CA ARG A 222 5.46 7.55 -17.35
C ARG A 222 6.32 6.60 -18.18
N ARG A 223 7.61 6.45 -17.81
CA ARG A 223 8.64 5.59 -18.40
C ARG A 223 9.45 4.93 -17.30
#